data_629bd5724aded1c138f1559814fc1899
#
_entry.id   629bd5724aded1c138f1559814fc1899
#
_cell.length_a   1.000
_cell.length_b   1.000
_cell.length_c   1.000
_cell.angle_alpha   90.00
_cell.angle_beta   90.00
_cell.angle_gamma   90.00
#
_symmetry.space_group_name_H-M   'P 1'
#
loop_
_entity.id
_entity.type
_entity.pdbx_description
1 polymer ?
#
loop_
_entity_poly.entity_id
_entity_poly.type
_entity_poly.pdbx_seq_one_letter_code
_entity_poly.pdbx_strand_id
1 'polypeptide(L)'
;MTGKVFDIRRFSTHDGDGIRTTVFLKGCPLKCVWCQNPEGISIRKRPIYFENRCMHCKTCIAKSKNQGVTMENDKIHIHPNRNENWNTIIDWCPTGAIAMDSREMSVEMVMEEIRKDKSFYRYGNGGVTISGGEPLLQWKFTKELLKACKKEGIHTAIETSLYADQEVIKELLPYLDRIFADFKLATEKDHMHYTGVSNQKIKDNIRYLLETSNREKVIIRTPMIPEMTATKDNIKGIAKYLNGIYQYVSYEILNYNPLAEAKYHLIDREYCFEENPKLYTKEQMREFKNWAVEGGLENIIIES
;
A
#
# COMPACT_ATOMS: atom_id res chain seq x y z
N MET A 1 -14.98 -13.78 10.33
CA MET A 1 -13.79 -12.93 10.56
C MET A 1 -13.93 -11.68 9.70
N THR A 2 -13.61 -10.50 10.23
CA THR A 2 -13.67 -9.22 9.51
C THR A 2 -12.31 -8.57 9.44
N GLY A 3 -12.10 -7.75 8.42
CA GLY A 3 -10.92 -6.91 8.23
C GLY A 3 -11.34 -5.46 7.94
N LYS A 4 -10.44 -4.53 8.25
CA LYS A 4 -10.63 -3.12 7.91
C LYS A 4 -10.06 -2.86 6.53
N VAL A 5 -10.97 -2.62 5.58
CA VAL A 5 -10.66 -2.39 4.17
C VAL A 5 -10.94 -0.91 3.87
N PHE A 6 -9.95 -0.20 3.30
CA PHE A 6 -10.18 1.20 2.93
C PHE A 6 -10.47 1.38 1.44
N ASP A 7 -10.01 0.45 0.59
CA ASP A 7 -10.32 0.50 -0.84
C ASP A 7 -10.34 -0.92 -1.44
N ILE A 8 -11.11 -1.11 -2.50
CA ILE A 8 -11.05 -2.28 -3.38
C ILE A 8 -11.04 -1.75 -4.81
N ARG A 9 -9.88 -1.87 -5.47
CA ARG A 9 -9.71 -1.43 -6.85
C ARG A 9 -9.82 -2.60 -7.79
N ARG A 10 -10.77 -2.47 -8.67
CA ARG A 10 -10.98 -3.41 -9.75
C ARG A 10 -10.18 -2.97 -10.98
N PHE A 11 -9.82 -3.92 -11.83
CA PHE A 11 -9.06 -3.68 -13.06
C PHE A 11 -7.69 -3.01 -12.85
N SER A 12 -7.03 -3.31 -11.73
CA SER A 12 -5.65 -2.87 -11.50
C SER A 12 -4.69 -3.56 -12.46
N THR A 13 -3.79 -2.79 -13.07
CA THR A 13 -2.79 -3.25 -14.05
C THR A 13 -1.34 -3.06 -13.57
N HIS A 14 -1.15 -2.45 -12.41
CA HIS A 14 0.17 -2.16 -11.84
C HIS A 14 0.49 -2.94 -10.54
N ASP A 15 -0.47 -3.75 -10.08
CA ASP A 15 -0.36 -4.47 -8.81
C ASP A 15 -0.02 -5.96 -9.02
N GLY A 16 0.72 -6.27 -10.09
CA GLY A 16 1.13 -7.60 -10.52
C GLY A 16 0.69 -7.97 -11.93
N ASP A 17 0.93 -9.22 -12.33
CA ASP A 17 0.65 -9.71 -13.68
C ASP A 17 -0.86 -9.69 -13.99
N GLY A 18 -1.20 -9.35 -15.23
CA GLY A 18 -2.57 -9.39 -15.75
C GLY A 18 -3.51 -8.35 -15.12
N ILE A 19 -4.80 -8.59 -15.26
CA ILE A 19 -5.85 -7.75 -14.65
C ILE A 19 -6.11 -8.26 -13.24
N ARG A 20 -6.07 -7.37 -12.25
CA ARG A 20 -6.21 -7.74 -10.84
C ARG A 20 -7.28 -6.94 -10.12
N THR A 21 -7.83 -7.53 -9.08
CA THR A 21 -8.56 -6.81 -8.04
C THR A 21 -7.65 -6.63 -6.85
N THR A 22 -7.36 -5.38 -6.49
CA THR A 22 -6.49 -5.06 -5.36
C THR A 22 -7.31 -4.66 -4.16
N VAL A 23 -7.12 -5.38 -3.05
CA VAL A 23 -7.79 -5.14 -1.77
C VAL A 23 -6.83 -4.41 -0.83
N PHE A 24 -7.17 -3.18 -0.45
CA PHE A 24 -6.33 -2.33 0.39
C PHE A 24 -6.76 -2.40 1.85
N LEU A 25 -5.90 -2.99 2.69
CA LEU A 25 -6.13 -3.16 4.11
C LEU A 25 -5.57 -1.98 4.91
N LYS A 26 -6.28 -1.59 5.97
CA LYS A 26 -5.94 -0.46 6.82
C LYS A 26 -4.99 -0.87 7.96
N GLY A 27 -4.11 0.05 8.32
CA GLY A 27 -3.07 -0.13 9.34
C GLY A 27 -1.70 -0.45 8.73
N CYS A 28 -0.69 0.29 9.15
CA CYS A 28 0.71 0.07 8.77
C CYS A 28 1.62 0.39 9.95
N PRO A 29 2.59 -0.45 10.29
CA PRO A 29 3.59 -0.14 11.31
C PRO A 29 4.60 0.91 10.84
N LEU A 30 4.77 1.07 9.52
CA LEU A 30 5.63 2.08 8.92
C LEU A 30 4.89 3.43 8.81
N LYS A 31 5.66 4.51 8.87
CA LYS A 31 5.19 5.89 8.73
C LYS A 31 5.97 6.62 7.63
N CYS A 32 6.15 5.95 6.50
CA CYS A 32 6.91 6.52 5.37
C CYS A 32 6.47 7.95 5.09
N VAL A 33 7.43 8.88 4.97
CA VAL A 33 7.13 10.29 4.74
C VAL A 33 6.49 10.54 3.38
N TRP A 34 6.77 9.66 2.40
CA TRP A 34 6.22 9.66 1.03
C TRP A 34 5.06 8.68 0.82
N CYS A 35 4.37 8.26 1.86
CA CYS A 35 3.40 7.16 1.75
C CYS A 35 2.38 7.38 0.62
N GLN A 36 2.22 6.40 -0.28
CA GLN A 36 1.26 6.46 -1.39
C GLN A 36 -0.19 6.25 -0.95
N ASN A 37 -0.38 5.68 0.26
CA ASN A 37 -1.70 5.42 0.85
C ASN A 37 -1.73 5.90 2.30
N PRO A 38 -1.58 7.22 2.55
CA PRO A 38 -1.47 7.76 3.90
C PRO A 38 -2.73 7.52 4.74
N GLU A 39 -3.89 7.39 4.10
CA GLU A 39 -5.16 6.97 4.72
C GLU A 39 -5.09 5.55 5.29
N GLY A 40 -4.24 4.70 4.72
CA GLY A 40 -4.01 3.31 5.17
C GLY A 40 -3.11 3.18 6.40
N ILE A 41 -2.37 4.21 6.83
CA ILE A 41 -1.39 4.11 7.92
C ILE A 41 -2.07 3.80 9.25
N SER A 42 -3.08 4.59 9.65
CA SER A 42 -3.78 4.39 10.91
C SER A 42 -4.76 3.23 10.82
N ILE A 43 -4.73 2.31 11.79
CA ILE A 43 -5.74 1.24 11.91
C ILE A 43 -7.11 1.79 12.39
N ARG A 44 -7.14 3.01 12.92
CA ARG A 44 -8.37 3.63 13.40
C ARG A 44 -9.19 4.15 12.23
N LYS A 45 -10.47 3.81 12.22
CA LYS A 45 -11.45 4.35 11.29
C LYS A 45 -11.71 5.81 11.65
N ARG A 46 -11.77 6.69 10.63
CA ARG A 46 -12.02 8.12 10.82
C ARG A 46 -12.84 8.69 9.66
N PRO A 47 -13.60 9.77 9.90
CA PRO A 47 -14.24 10.50 8.83
C PRO A 47 -13.20 11.22 7.97
N ILE A 48 -13.52 11.35 6.68
CA ILE A 48 -12.81 12.15 5.69
C ILE A 48 -13.81 13.05 4.95
N TYR A 49 -13.31 14.16 4.41
CA TYR A 49 -14.11 15.12 3.67
C TYR A 49 -13.60 15.31 2.25
N PHE A 50 -14.49 15.17 1.29
CA PHE A 50 -14.25 15.39 -0.14
C PHE A 50 -14.85 16.75 -0.54
N GLU A 51 -14.06 17.80 -0.59
CA GLU A 51 -14.52 19.16 -0.92
C GLU A 51 -15.20 19.19 -2.29
N ASN A 52 -14.66 18.51 -3.29
CA ASN A 52 -15.19 18.43 -4.65
C ASN A 52 -16.58 17.77 -4.79
N ARG A 53 -17.04 17.08 -3.75
CA ARG A 53 -18.38 16.47 -3.69
C ARG A 53 -19.36 17.32 -2.89
N CYS A 54 -18.88 18.36 -2.19
CA CYS A 54 -19.72 19.12 -1.28
C CYS A 54 -20.61 20.13 -2.04
N MET A 55 -21.91 20.06 -1.80
CA MET A 55 -22.89 21.02 -2.32
C MET A 55 -23.17 22.19 -1.35
N HIS A 56 -22.41 22.33 -0.29
CA HIS A 56 -22.50 23.35 0.75
C HIS A 56 -23.89 23.48 1.42
N CYS A 57 -24.66 22.38 1.54
CA CYS A 57 -25.99 22.37 2.15
C CYS A 57 -25.99 22.56 3.68
N LYS A 58 -24.82 22.54 4.34
CA LYS A 58 -24.61 22.75 5.79
C LYS A 58 -25.31 21.72 6.70
N THR A 59 -25.94 20.69 6.17
CA THR A 59 -26.64 19.65 6.95
C THR A 59 -25.70 18.95 7.95
N CYS A 60 -24.46 18.68 7.56
CA CYS A 60 -23.45 18.07 8.42
C CYS A 60 -23.16 18.93 9.67
N ILE A 61 -23.12 20.25 9.55
CA ILE A 61 -22.90 21.17 10.66
C ILE A 61 -24.10 21.10 11.62
N ALA A 62 -25.32 21.16 11.10
CA ALA A 62 -26.53 21.05 11.90
C ALA A 62 -26.68 19.71 12.64
N LYS A 63 -26.08 18.63 12.12
CA LYS A 63 -26.06 17.31 12.75
C LYS A 63 -24.86 17.07 13.68
N SER A 64 -23.85 17.92 13.63
CA SER A 64 -22.68 17.84 14.54
C SER A 64 -23.04 18.43 15.90
N LYS A 65 -23.04 17.58 16.92
CA LYS A 65 -23.41 17.97 18.29
C LYS A 65 -22.21 18.47 19.11
N ASN A 66 -21.01 18.01 18.77
CA ASN A 66 -19.77 18.27 19.51
C ASN A 66 -18.73 19.00 18.66
N GLN A 67 -19.18 19.79 17.68
CA GLN A 67 -18.32 20.56 16.79
C GLN A 67 -17.31 19.68 16.01
N GLY A 68 -17.71 18.45 15.68
CA GLY A 68 -16.93 17.57 14.83
C GLY A 68 -16.90 18.05 13.37
N VAL A 69 -17.91 18.85 12.97
CA VAL A 69 -17.95 19.57 11.70
C VAL A 69 -18.18 21.03 11.97
N THR A 70 -17.30 21.90 11.50
CA THR A 70 -17.40 23.35 11.58
C THR A 70 -17.32 23.97 10.18
N MET A 71 -17.62 25.27 10.10
CA MET A 71 -17.42 26.05 8.89
C MET A 71 -16.63 27.31 9.24
N GLU A 72 -15.54 27.53 8.52
CA GLU A 72 -14.70 28.72 8.65
C GLU A 72 -14.39 29.23 7.24
N ASN A 73 -14.58 30.53 7.01
CA ASN A 73 -14.34 31.17 5.70
C ASN A 73 -15.05 30.42 4.53
N ASP A 74 -16.31 30.03 4.72
CA ASP A 74 -17.13 29.25 3.78
C ASP A 74 -16.58 27.85 3.43
N LYS A 75 -15.58 27.35 4.16
CA LYS A 75 -15.08 25.98 4.03
C LYS A 75 -15.53 25.09 5.18
N ILE A 76 -15.86 23.84 4.83
CA ILE A 76 -16.18 22.82 5.82
C ILE A 76 -14.88 22.24 6.37
N HIS A 77 -14.79 22.21 7.69
CA HIS A 77 -13.70 21.55 8.43
C HIS A 77 -14.25 20.38 9.23
N ILE A 78 -13.58 19.24 9.16
CA ILE A 78 -13.91 18.09 9.99
C ILE A 78 -12.84 17.91 11.07
N HIS A 79 -13.27 17.59 12.28
CA HIS A 79 -12.43 17.35 13.44
C HIS A 79 -12.57 15.88 13.87
N PRO A 80 -11.84 14.94 13.23
CA PRO A 80 -12.03 13.49 13.38
C PRO A 80 -11.92 12.97 14.82
N ASN A 81 -11.20 13.69 15.65
CA ASN A 81 -10.95 13.33 17.05
C ASN A 81 -12.07 13.78 18.02
N ARG A 82 -13.04 14.56 17.53
CA ARG A 82 -14.22 14.92 18.33
C ARG A 82 -15.13 13.73 18.51
N ASN A 83 -15.71 13.61 19.69
CA ASN A 83 -16.66 12.54 20.02
C ASN A 83 -18.02 12.81 19.37
N GLU A 84 -18.15 12.44 18.11
CA GLU A 84 -19.34 12.62 17.27
C GLU A 84 -19.98 11.30 16.89
N ASN A 85 -21.29 11.34 16.65
CA ASN A 85 -21.92 10.26 15.91
C ASN A 85 -21.70 10.43 14.40
N TRP A 86 -20.52 10.04 13.96
CA TRP A 86 -20.12 10.18 12.56
C TRP A 86 -21.03 9.46 11.57
N ASN A 87 -21.62 8.32 11.97
CA ASN A 87 -22.59 7.62 11.11
C ASN A 87 -23.79 8.51 10.81
N THR A 88 -24.36 9.17 11.83
CA THR A 88 -25.46 10.10 11.62
C THR A 88 -25.08 11.24 10.68
N ILE A 89 -23.90 11.84 10.86
CA ILE A 89 -23.44 12.95 10.00
C ILE A 89 -23.29 12.47 8.54
N ILE A 90 -22.72 11.30 8.34
CA ILE A 90 -22.47 10.68 7.03
C ILE A 90 -23.80 10.32 6.35
N ASP A 91 -24.72 9.68 7.07
CA ASP A 91 -26.04 9.26 6.52
C ASP A 91 -26.86 10.46 6.04
N TRP A 92 -26.67 11.63 6.66
CA TRP A 92 -27.32 12.87 6.24
C TRP A 92 -26.60 13.66 5.16
N CYS A 93 -25.42 13.21 4.70
CA CYS A 93 -24.69 13.86 3.62
C CYS A 93 -25.21 13.39 2.25
N PRO A 94 -26.00 14.20 1.51
CA PRO A 94 -26.68 13.72 0.31
C PRO A 94 -25.73 13.40 -0.85
N THR A 95 -24.52 13.95 -0.83
CA THR A 95 -23.52 13.77 -1.89
C THR A 95 -22.40 12.83 -1.50
N GLY A 96 -22.39 12.31 -0.25
CA GLY A 96 -21.28 11.50 0.25
C GLY A 96 -19.96 12.29 0.37
N ALA A 97 -20.05 13.63 0.50
CA ALA A 97 -18.86 14.46 0.70
C ALA A 97 -18.15 14.16 2.04
N ILE A 98 -18.90 13.71 3.05
CA ILE A 98 -18.33 13.17 4.28
C ILE A 98 -18.54 11.66 4.26
N ALA A 99 -17.48 10.90 4.45
CA ALA A 99 -17.51 9.45 4.46
C ALA A 99 -16.51 8.90 5.49
N MET A 100 -16.63 7.62 5.85
CA MET A 100 -15.56 6.95 6.58
C MET A 100 -14.45 6.53 5.63
N ASP A 101 -13.20 6.64 6.08
CA ASP A 101 -12.01 6.25 5.31
C ASP A 101 -11.85 4.73 5.14
N SER A 102 -12.68 3.94 5.81
CA SER A 102 -12.61 2.47 5.76
C SER A 102 -13.91 1.82 6.22
N ARG A 103 -14.07 0.56 5.83
CA ARG A 103 -15.21 -0.29 6.23
C ARG A 103 -14.69 -1.57 6.86
N GLU A 104 -15.43 -2.10 7.84
CA GLU A 104 -15.25 -3.47 8.29
C GLU A 104 -15.98 -4.40 7.32
N MET A 105 -15.23 -5.30 6.71
CA MET A 105 -15.76 -6.25 5.72
C MET A 105 -15.43 -7.68 6.14
N SER A 106 -16.42 -8.58 6.01
CA SER A 106 -16.17 -10.00 6.14
C SER A 106 -15.40 -10.53 4.92
N VAL A 107 -14.77 -11.70 5.05
CA VAL A 107 -14.12 -12.37 3.91
C VAL A 107 -15.13 -12.54 2.76
N GLU A 108 -16.37 -12.94 3.05
CA GLU A 108 -17.39 -13.14 2.02
C GLU A 108 -17.75 -11.84 1.30
N MET A 109 -17.92 -10.73 2.02
CA MET A 109 -18.18 -9.41 1.39
C MET A 109 -17.07 -9.00 0.43
N VAL A 110 -15.80 -9.28 0.78
CA VAL A 110 -14.67 -9.01 -0.12
C VAL A 110 -14.66 -9.97 -1.30
N MET A 111 -14.98 -11.25 -1.08
CA MET A 111 -15.07 -12.24 -2.15
C MET A 111 -16.18 -11.93 -3.15
N GLU A 112 -17.31 -11.35 -2.72
CA GLU A 112 -18.37 -10.88 -3.62
C GLU A 112 -17.84 -9.83 -4.61
N GLU A 113 -17.01 -8.88 -4.14
CA GLU A 113 -16.37 -7.90 -5.03
C GLU A 113 -15.36 -8.55 -5.98
N ILE A 114 -14.54 -9.47 -5.47
CA ILE A 114 -13.52 -10.20 -6.24
C ILE A 114 -14.16 -11.03 -7.37
N ARG A 115 -15.26 -11.72 -7.09
CA ARG A 115 -15.97 -12.56 -8.08
C ARG A 115 -16.48 -11.78 -9.27
N LYS A 116 -16.75 -10.49 -9.14
CA LYS A 116 -17.20 -9.64 -10.25
C LYS A 116 -16.18 -9.57 -11.37
N ASP A 117 -14.88 -9.78 -11.07
CA ASP A 117 -13.79 -9.73 -12.04
C ASP A 117 -13.23 -11.10 -12.43
N LYS A 118 -13.80 -12.20 -11.92
CA LYS A 118 -13.26 -13.55 -12.08
C LYS A 118 -13.07 -13.97 -13.54
N SER A 119 -13.93 -13.49 -14.44
CA SER A 119 -13.80 -13.76 -15.88
C SER A 119 -12.54 -13.14 -16.50
N PHE A 120 -12.06 -12.03 -15.95
CA PHE A 120 -10.88 -11.31 -16.44
C PHE A 120 -9.57 -11.91 -15.94
N TYR A 121 -9.56 -12.59 -14.78
CA TYR A 121 -8.34 -13.18 -14.21
C TYR A 121 -7.73 -14.28 -15.07
N ARG A 122 -8.53 -14.89 -15.96
CA ARG A 122 -8.05 -15.95 -16.87
C ARG A 122 -7.12 -15.45 -17.95
N TYR A 123 -7.11 -14.13 -18.20
CA TYR A 123 -6.28 -13.51 -19.20
C TYR A 123 -5.03 -12.90 -18.55
N GLY A 124 -3.83 -13.35 -18.92
CA GLY A 124 -2.57 -12.75 -18.52
C GLY A 124 -2.16 -12.99 -17.06
N ASN A 125 -2.52 -14.12 -16.44
CA ASN A 125 -2.19 -14.44 -15.04
C ASN A 125 -2.77 -13.45 -14.01
N GLY A 126 -3.92 -12.86 -14.30
CA GLY A 126 -4.63 -11.98 -13.40
C GLY A 126 -5.09 -12.66 -12.10
N GLY A 127 -5.60 -11.89 -11.16
CA GLY A 127 -6.04 -12.44 -9.87
C GLY A 127 -6.30 -11.36 -8.82
N VAL A 128 -5.97 -11.68 -7.58
CA VAL A 128 -6.15 -10.79 -6.45
C VAL A 128 -4.80 -10.39 -5.86
N THR A 129 -4.65 -9.10 -5.55
CA THR A 129 -3.53 -8.59 -4.77
C THR A 129 -4.05 -8.03 -3.46
N ILE A 130 -3.47 -8.42 -2.34
CA ILE A 130 -3.77 -7.81 -1.04
C ILE A 130 -2.64 -6.83 -0.72
N SER A 131 -3.03 -5.57 -0.53
CA SER A 131 -2.15 -4.42 -0.38
C SER A 131 -2.69 -3.47 0.70
N GLY A 132 -2.32 -2.19 0.67
CA GLY A 132 -2.91 -1.14 1.49
C GLY A 132 -1.91 -0.41 2.36
N GLY A 133 -2.11 -0.47 3.68
CA GLY A 133 -1.10 -0.14 4.67
C GLY A 133 -0.06 -1.25 4.74
N GLU A 134 -0.28 -2.22 5.65
CA GLU A 134 0.51 -3.46 5.73
C GLU A 134 -0.43 -4.65 5.96
N PRO A 135 -0.63 -5.51 4.96
CA PRO A 135 -1.55 -6.66 5.07
C PRO A 135 -1.19 -7.64 6.20
N LEU A 136 0.10 -7.72 6.54
CA LEU A 136 0.58 -8.59 7.62
C LEU A 136 0.11 -8.11 9.01
N LEU A 137 -0.28 -6.84 9.16
CA LEU A 137 -0.87 -6.35 10.41
C LEU A 137 -2.24 -6.97 10.67
N GLN A 138 -2.99 -7.28 9.61
CA GLN A 138 -4.28 -7.98 9.66
C GLN A 138 -4.15 -9.43 9.18
N TRP A 139 -3.03 -10.11 9.45
CA TRP A 139 -2.63 -11.37 8.84
C TRP A 139 -3.68 -12.49 8.93
N LYS A 140 -4.46 -12.56 10.02
CA LYS A 140 -5.52 -13.58 10.17
C LYS A 140 -6.61 -13.39 9.11
N PHE A 141 -7.06 -12.15 8.91
CA PHE A 141 -8.02 -11.82 7.86
C PHE A 141 -7.43 -12.05 6.47
N THR A 142 -6.20 -11.58 6.24
CA THR A 142 -5.44 -11.79 5.01
C THR A 142 -5.34 -13.28 4.66
N LYS A 143 -5.00 -14.13 5.63
CA LYS A 143 -4.91 -15.59 5.45
C LYS A 143 -6.25 -16.18 5.00
N GLU A 144 -7.34 -15.85 5.68
CA GLU A 144 -8.66 -16.41 5.32
C GLU A 144 -9.15 -15.90 3.95
N LEU A 145 -8.85 -14.67 3.59
CA LEU A 145 -9.16 -14.14 2.27
C LEU A 145 -8.34 -14.86 1.17
N LEU A 146 -7.03 -15.04 1.38
CA LEU A 146 -6.17 -15.79 0.46
C LEU A 146 -6.66 -17.23 0.29
N LYS A 147 -7.04 -17.91 1.39
CA LYS A 147 -7.63 -19.26 1.33
C LYS A 147 -8.91 -19.30 0.50
N ALA A 148 -9.79 -18.31 0.66
CA ALA A 148 -11.03 -18.22 -0.12
C ALA A 148 -10.72 -18.03 -1.62
N CYS A 149 -9.77 -17.17 -1.97
CA CYS A 149 -9.31 -17.01 -3.35
C CYS A 149 -8.75 -18.32 -3.93
N LYS A 150 -7.90 -19.03 -3.18
CA LYS A 150 -7.31 -20.31 -3.62
C LYS A 150 -8.37 -21.39 -3.84
N LYS A 151 -9.40 -21.47 -2.99
CA LYS A 151 -10.53 -22.40 -3.20
C LYS A 151 -11.24 -22.18 -4.52
N GLU A 152 -11.27 -20.96 -5.00
CA GLU A 152 -11.90 -20.59 -6.27
C GLU A 152 -10.95 -20.60 -7.47
N GLY A 153 -9.70 -21.07 -7.27
CA GLY A 153 -8.67 -21.14 -8.32
C GLY A 153 -8.17 -19.75 -8.76
N ILE A 154 -8.28 -18.75 -7.90
CA ILE A 154 -7.84 -17.39 -8.19
C ILE A 154 -6.37 -17.24 -7.79
N HIS A 155 -5.53 -16.71 -8.70
CA HIS A 155 -4.13 -16.38 -8.42
C HIS A 155 -4.04 -15.27 -7.38
N THR A 156 -3.14 -15.44 -6.41
CA THR A 156 -3.02 -14.57 -5.24
C THR A 156 -1.66 -13.91 -5.15
N ALA A 157 -1.66 -12.63 -4.85
CA ALA A 157 -0.46 -11.86 -4.57
C ALA A 157 -0.62 -11.03 -3.28
N ILE A 158 0.50 -10.65 -2.71
CA ILE A 158 0.58 -9.71 -1.59
C ILE A 158 1.64 -8.64 -1.88
N GLU A 159 1.32 -7.40 -1.55
CA GLU A 159 2.28 -6.29 -1.46
C GLU A 159 2.53 -5.98 0.00
N THR A 160 3.77 -6.07 0.44
CA THR A 160 4.11 -5.99 1.87
C THR A 160 5.51 -5.42 2.07
N SER A 161 5.69 -4.67 3.14
CA SER A 161 7.02 -4.28 3.63
C SER A 161 7.77 -5.43 4.30
N LEU A 162 7.14 -6.57 4.52
CA LEU A 162 7.65 -7.69 5.33
C LEU A 162 7.98 -7.32 6.79
N TYR A 163 7.46 -6.21 7.30
CA TYR A 163 7.66 -5.82 8.70
C TYR A 163 6.68 -6.56 9.62
N ALA A 164 6.91 -7.84 9.77
CA ALA A 164 6.13 -8.74 10.62
C ALA A 164 7.02 -9.83 11.23
N ASP A 165 6.52 -10.55 12.21
CA ASP A 165 7.20 -11.73 12.71
C ASP A 165 7.22 -12.82 11.65
N GLN A 166 8.33 -13.54 11.53
CA GLN A 166 8.54 -14.53 10.46
C GLN A 166 7.45 -15.62 10.46
N GLU A 167 6.94 -15.99 11.64
CA GLU A 167 5.85 -16.96 11.76
C GLU A 167 4.57 -16.50 11.07
N VAL A 168 4.29 -15.20 11.08
CA VAL A 168 3.15 -14.62 10.34
C VAL A 168 3.32 -14.85 8.84
N ILE A 169 4.53 -14.65 8.33
CA ILE A 169 4.83 -14.86 6.91
C ILE A 169 4.67 -16.34 6.55
N LYS A 170 5.22 -17.25 7.34
CA LYS A 170 5.09 -18.70 7.14
C LYS A 170 3.63 -19.15 7.05
N GLU A 171 2.74 -18.56 7.85
CA GLU A 171 1.32 -18.86 7.85
C GLU A 171 0.60 -18.47 6.54
N LEU A 172 1.11 -17.51 5.79
CA LEU A 172 0.52 -17.05 4.54
C LEU A 172 1.12 -17.72 3.30
N LEU A 173 2.39 -18.15 3.36
CA LEU A 173 3.14 -18.70 2.22
C LEU A 173 2.41 -19.78 1.42
N PRO A 174 1.66 -20.74 2.04
CA PRO A 174 0.94 -21.77 1.29
C PRO A 174 -0.18 -21.24 0.40
N TYR A 175 -0.63 -20.01 0.65
CA TYR A 175 -1.75 -19.38 -0.05
C TYR A 175 -1.32 -18.25 -0.98
N LEU A 176 0.00 -18.03 -1.18
CA LEU A 176 0.56 -17.00 -2.02
C LEU A 176 1.22 -17.59 -3.25
N ASP A 177 0.86 -17.04 -4.42
CA ASP A 177 1.51 -17.35 -5.70
C ASP A 177 2.60 -16.30 -6.00
N ARG A 178 2.44 -15.05 -5.52
CA ARG A 178 3.39 -13.95 -5.72
C ARG A 178 3.52 -13.09 -4.47
N ILE A 179 4.74 -12.64 -4.20
CA ILE A 179 5.07 -11.75 -3.07
C ILE A 179 5.85 -10.56 -3.62
N PHE A 180 5.25 -9.38 -3.58
CA PHE A 180 5.90 -8.12 -3.84
C PHE A 180 6.41 -7.58 -2.50
N ALA A 181 7.70 -7.65 -2.29
CA ALA A 181 8.35 -7.31 -1.03
C ALA A 181 9.07 -5.96 -1.16
N ASP A 182 8.61 -4.98 -0.41
CA ASP A 182 9.19 -3.64 -0.42
C ASP A 182 10.49 -3.59 0.39
N PHE A 183 11.62 -3.38 -0.27
CA PHE A 183 12.90 -3.06 0.37
C PHE A 183 13.28 -1.62 0.03
N LYS A 184 12.86 -0.68 0.86
CA LYS A 184 12.87 0.76 0.54
C LYS A 184 14.25 1.39 0.70
N LEU A 185 14.99 1.04 1.75
CA LEU A 185 16.27 1.65 2.10
C LEU A 185 17.26 0.60 2.62
N ALA A 186 18.50 0.64 2.10
CA ALA A 186 19.56 -0.31 2.39
C ALA A 186 20.09 -0.18 3.83
N THR A 187 20.26 1.07 4.32
CA THR A 187 20.79 1.34 5.66
C THR A 187 19.67 1.39 6.69
N GLU A 188 19.95 0.93 7.91
CA GLU A 188 19.01 1.01 9.03
C GLU A 188 18.73 2.45 9.42
N LYS A 189 19.78 3.29 9.43
CA LYS A 189 19.67 4.70 9.79
C LYS A 189 18.68 5.43 8.91
N ASP A 190 18.82 5.32 7.60
CA ASP A 190 17.92 6.00 6.66
C ASP A 190 16.51 5.40 6.71
N HIS A 191 16.41 4.07 6.88
CA HIS A 191 15.12 3.42 7.01
C HIS A 191 14.35 3.90 8.24
N MET A 192 15.01 4.00 9.39
CA MET A 192 14.41 4.56 10.61
C MET A 192 14.02 6.02 10.42
N HIS A 193 14.88 6.81 9.77
CA HIS A 193 14.62 8.23 9.55
C HIS A 193 13.37 8.46 8.69
N TYR A 194 13.26 7.77 7.57
CA TYR A 194 12.20 8.01 6.59
C TYR A 194 10.94 7.17 6.79
N THR A 195 11.02 6.02 7.48
CA THR A 195 9.87 5.12 7.66
C THR A 195 9.44 4.93 9.11
N GLY A 196 10.25 5.40 10.06
CA GLY A 196 9.98 5.31 11.48
C GLY A 196 10.27 3.96 12.13
N VAL A 197 10.83 2.97 11.40
CA VAL A 197 11.17 1.64 11.91
C VAL A 197 12.51 1.14 11.38
N SER A 198 13.17 0.23 12.11
CA SER A 198 14.37 -0.48 11.63
C SER A 198 14.05 -1.38 10.43
N ASN A 199 14.99 -1.53 9.50
CA ASN A 199 14.86 -2.48 8.39
C ASN A 199 15.36 -3.89 8.72
N GLN A 200 15.84 -4.15 9.94
CA GLN A 200 16.43 -5.45 10.27
C GLN A 200 15.44 -6.60 10.10
N LYS A 201 14.22 -6.45 10.66
CA LYS A 201 13.15 -7.45 10.51
C LYS A 201 12.79 -7.70 9.04
N ILE A 202 12.80 -6.65 8.22
CA ILE A 202 12.56 -6.74 6.77
C ILE A 202 13.67 -7.56 6.10
N LYS A 203 14.92 -7.25 6.40
CA LYS A 203 16.09 -7.98 5.90
C LYS A 203 16.07 -9.45 6.27
N ASP A 204 15.76 -9.77 7.53
CA ASP A 204 15.68 -11.14 8.00
C ASP A 204 14.59 -11.94 7.26
N ASN A 205 13.44 -11.32 7.02
CA ASN A 205 12.35 -11.92 6.28
C ASN A 205 12.64 -12.07 4.77
N ILE A 206 13.30 -11.08 4.16
CA ILE A 206 13.80 -11.20 2.78
C ILE A 206 14.79 -12.36 2.68
N ARG A 207 15.77 -12.45 3.57
CA ARG A 207 16.73 -13.55 3.62
C ARG A 207 16.02 -14.91 3.71
N TYR A 208 15.10 -15.05 4.67
CA TYR A 208 14.33 -16.28 4.83
C TYR A 208 13.59 -16.69 3.54
N LEU A 209 12.93 -15.74 2.87
CA LEU A 209 12.21 -16.03 1.64
C LEU A 209 13.14 -16.45 0.50
N LEU A 210 14.28 -15.76 0.34
CA LEU A 210 15.21 -16.01 -0.76
C LEU A 210 16.09 -17.25 -0.55
N GLU A 211 16.33 -17.68 0.69
CA GLU A 211 17.06 -18.92 1.02
C GLU A 211 16.17 -20.17 0.94
N THR A 212 14.86 -20.02 0.76
CA THR A 212 13.90 -21.16 0.66
C THR A 212 13.37 -21.33 -0.77
N SER A 213 12.58 -22.40 -0.98
CA SER A 213 11.86 -22.63 -2.25
C SER A 213 10.85 -21.54 -2.60
N ASN A 214 10.55 -20.63 -1.66
CA ASN A 214 9.65 -19.51 -1.92
C ASN A 214 10.27 -18.38 -2.75
N ARG A 215 11.61 -18.39 -2.97
CA ARG A 215 12.32 -17.34 -3.74
C ARG A 215 11.74 -17.08 -5.12
N GLU A 216 11.19 -18.12 -5.78
CA GLU A 216 10.57 -17.99 -7.11
C GLU A 216 9.26 -17.17 -7.11
N LYS A 217 8.65 -17.00 -5.94
CA LYS A 217 7.44 -16.19 -5.77
C LYS A 217 7.76 -14.72 -5.49
N VAL A 218 9.01 -14.39 -5.16
CA VAL A 218 9.40 -13.08 -4.61
C VAL A 218 9.88 -12.14 -5.71
N ILE A 219 9.32 -10.93 -5.71
CA ILE A 219 9.83 -9.77 -6.42
C ILE A 219 10.12 -8.71 -5.36
N ILE A 220 11.38 -8.29 -5.26
CA ILE A 220 11.76 -7.19 -4.38
C ILE A 220 11.46 -5.88 -5.09
N ARG A 221 10.85 -4.92 -4.40
CA ARG A 221 10.46 -3.62 -4.95
C ARG A 221 11.09 -2.45 -4.19
N THR A 222 11.53 -1.44 -4.94
CA THR A 222 11.94 -0.17 -4.34
C THR A 222 11.31 0.98 -5.12
N PRO A 223 10.45 1.80 -4.48
CA PRO A 223 9.92 3.02 -5.09
C PRO A 223 11.03 4.09 -5.15
N MET A 224 11.17 4.73 -6.29
CA MET A 224 12.16 5.78 -6.52
C MET A 224 11.65 7.12 -6.03
N ILE A 225 11.91 7.43 -4.78
CA ILE A 225 11.55 8.71 -4.16
C ILE A 225 12.74 9.66 -4.27
N PRO A 226 12.57 10.85 -4.88
CA PRO A 226 13.65 11.83 -5.03
C PRO A 226 14.38 12.10 -3.73
N GLU A 227 15.70 12.14 -3.79
CA GLU A 227 16.62 12.45 -2.69
C GLU A 227 16.61 11.44 -1.51
N MET A 228 15.65 10.50 -1.49
CA MET A 228 15.49 9.56 -0.37
C MET A 228 15.87 8.14 -0.77
N THR A 229 15.12 7.50 -1.68
CA THR A 229 15.41 6.13 -2.13
C THR A 229 16.10 6.09 -3.48
N ALA A 230 15.88 7.10 -4.35
CA ALA A 230 16.44 7.21 -5.69
C ALA A 230 17.88 7.75 -5.64
N THR A 231 18.74 7.12 -4.85
CA THR A 231 20.16 7.48 -4.73
C THR A 231 21.04 6.29 -5.12
N LYS A 232 22.21 6.57 -5.72
CA LYS A 232 23.17 5.54 -6.14
C LYS A 232 23.55 4.62 -4.98
N ASP A 233 23.81 5.19 -3.83
CA ASP A 233 24.23 4.43 -2.65
C ASP A 233 23.13 3.50 -2.13
N ASN A 234 21.88 3.98 -2.11
CA ASN A 234 20.76 3.15 -1.70
C ASN A 234 20.52 2.00 -2.66
N ILE A 235 20.41 2.27 -3.97
CA ILE A 235 20.13 1.25 -4.99
C ILE A 235 21.26 0.20 -5.03
N LYS A 236 22.53 0.64 -5.03
CA LYS A 236 23.67 -0.28 -4.95
C LYS A 236 23.72 -1.06 -3.64
N GLY A 237 23.38 -0.41 -2.53
CA GLY A 237 23.34 -1.06 -1.21
C GLY A 237 22.28 -2.17 -1.15
N ILE A 238 21.08 -1.92 -1.67
CA ILE A 238 20.01 -2.93 -1.81
C ILE A 238 20.50 -4.07 -2.73
N ALA A 239 20.99 -3.74 -3.92
CA ALA A 239 21.45 -4.74 -4.89
C ALA A 239 22.56 -5.63 -4.34
N LYS A 240 23.56 -5.06 -3.66
CA LYS A 240 24.63 -5.84 -2.99
C LYS A 240 24.09 -6.76 -1.91
N TYR A 241 23.14 -6.28 -1.09
CA TYR A 241 22.53 -7.11 -0.06
C TYR A 241 21.79 -8.31 -0.67
N LEU A 242 20.99 -8.08 -1.70
CA LEU A 242 20.23 -9.11 -2.38
C LEU A 242 21.14 -10.10 -3.12
N ASN A 243 22.16 -9.61 -3.83
CA ASN A 243 23.14 -10.44 -4.53
C ASN A 243 23.88 -11.39 -3.56
N GLY A 244 24.20 -10.92 -2.36
CA GLY A 244 24.83 -11.72 -1.30
C GLY A 244 23.94 -12.87 -0.77
N ILE A 245 22.65 -12.90 -1.14
CA ILE A 245 21.72 -13.97 -0.75
C ILE A 245 21.33 -14.82 -1.98
N TYR A 246 20.84 -14.17 -3.04
CA TYR A 246 20.38 -14.83 -4.27
C TYR A 246 20.48 -13.86 -5.45
N GLN A 247 21.48 -14.01 -6.28
CA GLN A 247 21.79 -13.08 -7.40
C GLN A 247 20.73 -13.00 -8.49
N TYR A 248 19.87 -14.05 -8.63
CA TYR A 248 18.83 -14.12 -9.66
C TYR A 248 17.47 -13.60 -9.18
N VAL A 249 17.40 -13.00 -8.00
CA VAL A 249 16.14 -12.42 -7.51
C VAL A 249 15.64 -11.33 -8.45
N SER A 250 14.34 -11.34 -8.70
CA SER A 250 13.70 -10.24 -9.45
C SER A 250 13.69 -8.98 -8.59
N TYR A 251 14.33 -7.91 -9.07
CA TYR A 251 14.34 -6.61 -8.43
C TYR A 251 13.64 -5.58 -9.31
N GLU A 252 12.51 -5.07 -8.83
CA GLU A 252 11.68 -4.10 -9.53
C GLU A 252 11.89 -2.70 -8.96
N ILE A 253 12.31 -1.78 -9.83
CA ILE A 253 12.50 -0.37 -9.55
C ILE A 253 11.25 0.36 -10.04
N LEU A 254 10.43 0.85 -9.09
CA LEU A 254 9.18 1.54 -9.37
C LEU A 254 9.44 3.04 -9.54
N ASN A 255 8.86 3.64 -10.58
CA ASN A 255 8.98 5.09 -10.77
C ASN A 255 8.27 5.85 -9.64
N TYR A 256 8.65 7.12 -9.47
CA TYR A 256 7.94 8.02 -8.56
C TYR A 256 6.51 8.23 -9.04
N ASN A 257 5.54 8.16 -8.11
CA ASN A 257 4.14 8.43 -8.43
C ASN A 257 3.68 9.73 -7.75
N PRO A 258 3.45 10.83 -8.50
CA PRO A 258 3.09 12.13 -7.95
C PRO A 258 1.65 12.22 -7.41
N LEU A 259 0.81 11.22 -7.63
CA LEU A 259 -0.61 11.24 -7.25
C LEU A 259 -0.85 11.12 -5.73
N ALA A 260 0.18 10.83 -4.95
CA ALA A 260 0.05 10.67 -3.49
C ALA A 260 -0.37 11.97 -2.80
N GLU A 261 0.13 13.12 -3.25
CA GLU A 261 -0.12 14.43 -2.64
C GLU A 261 -1.61 14.72 -2.45
N ALA A 262 -2.43 14.43 -3.47
CA ALA A 262 -3.88 14.65 -3.42
C ALA A 262 -4.58 13.92 -2.26
N LYS A 263 -4.02 12.81 -1.77
CA LYS A 263 -4.56 12.05 -0.64
C LYS A 263 -4.22 12.66 0.72
N TYR A 264 -3.12 13.42 0.79
CA TYR A 264 -2.71 14.08 2.03
C TYR A 264 -3.68 15.18 2.45
N HIS A 265 -4.38 15.80 1.47
CA HIS A 265 -5.45 16.77 1.77
C HIS A 265 -6.70 16.13 2.43
N LEU A 266 -6.86 14.80 2.33
CA LEU A 266 -7.98 14.07 2.96
C LEU A 266 -7.68 13.69 4.41
N ILE A 267 -6.43 13.84 4.82
CA ILE A 267 -5.97 13.48 6.16
C ILE A 267 -5.16 14.66 6.71
N ASP A 268 -5.20 14.84 8.00
CA ASP A 268 -4.45 15.90 8.68
C ASP A 268 -2.95 15.53 8.76
N ARG A 269 -2.28 15.58 7.59
CA ARG A 269 -0.86 15.28 7.43
C ARG A 269 -0.27 16.03 6.24
N GLU A 270 0.89 16.65 6.42
CA GLU A 270 1.62 17.32 5.37
C GLU A 270 2.35 16.30 4.46
N TYR A 271 2.44 16.62 3.18
CA TYR A 271 3.26 15.88 2.23
C TYR A 271 4.73 16.26 2.39
N CYS A 272 5.63 15.32 2.13
CA CYS A 272 7.06 15.51 2.39
C CYS A 272 7.79 16.42 1.39
N PHE A 273 7.15 16.82 0.31
CA PHE A 273 7.70 17.71 -0.70
C PHE A 273 6.93 19.02 -0.72
N GLU A 274 7.64 20.16 -0.75
CA GLU A 274 7.05 21.51 -0.95
C GLU A 274 6.49 21.65 -2.37
N GLU A 275 7.27 21.21 -3.37
CA GLU A 275 6.84 21.06 -4.76
C GLU A 275 6.83 19.59 -5.12
N ASN A 276 5.68 19.09 -5.60
CA ASN A 276 5.52 17.68 -5.93
C ASN A 276 6.42 17.30 -7.13
N PRO A 277 7.39 16.40 -6.94
CA PRO A 277 8.28 15.99 -8.02
C PRO A 277 7.54 15.36 -9.19
N LYS A 278 8.17 15.41 -10.37
CA LYS A 278 7.67 14.71 -11.56
C LYS A 278 8.16 13.26 -11.60
N LEU A 279 7.50 12.46 -12.43
CA LEU A 279 8.00 11.13 -12.79
C LEU A 279 9.43 11.24 -13.35
N TYR A 280 10.25 10.27 -13.03
CA TYR A 280 11.55 10.11 -13.66
C TYR A 280 11.42 9.76 -15.14
N THR A 281 12.31 10.28 -15.96
CA THR A 281 12.39 9.96 -17.38
C THR A 281 12.88 8.51 -17.59
N LYS A 282 12.68 7.99 -18.79
CA LYS A 282 13.19 6.65 -19.17
C LYS A 282 14.73 6.56 -19.04
N GLU A 283 15.44 7.64 -19.29
CA GLU A 283 16.91 7.73 -19.16
C GLU A 283 17.31 7.61 -17.70
N GLN A 284 16.66 8.34 -16.80
CA GLN A 284 16.90 8.27 -15.35
C GLN A 284 16.57 6.86 -14.80
N MET A 285 15.46 6.27 -15.22
CA MET A 285 15.11 4.90 -14.81
C MET A 285 16.14 3.87 -15.30
N ARG A 286 16.71 4.06 -16.51
CA ARG A 286 17.83 3.24 -17.00
C ARG A 286 19.11 3.44 -16.17
N GLU A 287 19.39 4.65 -15.73
CA GLU A 287 20.51 4.93 -14.82
C GLU A 287 20.34 4.20 -13.50
N PHE A 288 19.14 4.23 -12.89
CA PHE A 288 18.86 3.46 -11.66
C PHE A 288 19.06 1.96 -11.87
N LYS A 289 18.63 1.43 -13.01
CA LYS A 289 18.90 0.04 -13.41
C LYS A 289 20.41 -0.24 -13.45
N ASN A 290 21.20 0.66 -14.06
CA ASN A 290 22.65 0.49 -14.13
C ASN A 290 23.30 0.46 -12.74
N TRP A 291 22.85 1.29 -11.81
CA TRP A 291 23.33 1.26 -10.42
C TRP A 291 23.02 -0.07 -9.72
N ALA A 292 21.86 -0.67 -9.99
CA ALA A 292 21.54 -2.00 -9.47
C ALA A 292 22.41 -3.09 -10.10
N VAL A 293 22.72 -3.02 -11.41
CA VAL A 293 23.67 -3.90 -12.09
C VAL A 293 25.09 -3.75 -11.48
N GLU A 294 25.53 -2.52 -11.22
CA GLU A 294 26.81 -2.27 -10.50
C GLU A 294 26.81 -2.88 -9.08
N GLY A 295 25.66 -3.10 -8.49
CA GLY A 295 25.47 -3.80 -7.22
C GLY A 295 25.51 -5.33 -7.32
N GLY A 296 25.54 -5.89 -8.54
CA GLY A 296 25.70 -7.32 -8.82
C GLY A 296 24.42 -8.08 -9.16
N LEU A 297 23.27 -7.40 -9.34
CA LEU A 297 22.02 -8.05 -9.76
C LEU A 297 21.88 -8.10 -11.29
N GLU A 298 21.29 -9.19 -11.78
CA GLU A 298 21.07 -9.42 -13.21
C GLU A 298 19.61 -9.22 -13.63
N ASN A 299 18.66 -9.66 -12.80
CA ASN A 299 17.23 -9.66 -13.12
C ASN A 299 16.54 -8.40 -12.59
N ILE A 300 16.67 -7.28 -13.33
CA ILE A 300 16.16 -5.98 -12.93
C ILE A 300 15.05 -5.53 -13.85
N ILE A 301 13.90 -5.28 -13.26
CA ILE A 301 12.67 -4.78 -13.89
C ILE A 301 12.60 -3.27 -13.60
N ILE A 302 12.33 -2.47 -14.62
CA ILE A 302 12.01 -1.05 -14.48
C ILE A 302 10.61 -0.79 -15.01
N GLU A 303 9.85 0.00 -14.28
CA GLU A 303 8.56 0.49 -14.72
C GLU A 303 8.75 1.42 -15.95
N SER A 304 8.01 1.16 -17.02
CA SER A 304 8.17 1.81 -18.34
C SER A 304 7.35 3.10 -18.47
#